data_0e1507b0d659290720d89f2e8184004b
#
_entry.id   0e1507b0d659290720d89f2e8184004b
#
_cell.length_a   1.000
_cell.length_b   1.000
_cell.length_c   1.000
_cell.angle_alpha   90.00
_cell.angle_beta   90.00
_cell.angle_gamma   90.00
#
_symmetry.space_group_name_H-M   'P 1'
#
loop_
_entity.id
_entity.type
_entity.pdbx_description
1 polymer ?
#
loop_
_entity_poly.entity_id
_entity_poly.type
_entity_poly.pdbx_seq_one_letter_code
_entity_poly.pdbx_strand_id
1 'polypeptide(L)'
;MKINSIRYPLTNTVLDNNDIKSGINVLKSKWITMGRETLKFERTFSKQISKRSSIMVNSGSSANLLIFQCLINPMIRKLKPNDEVLLPAICWSTSLWPIIQSGLKVKFVDIDLKTLNIDINDLKTKITKKTKALMLVHALGNCADMQKIVKICKDKKIILIEDTCEALGSKSKGKQLGTFGDFSSYSFFYSHHITSG
;
A
#
# COMPACT_ATOMS: atom_id res chain seq x y z
N MET A 1 26.83 4.61 20.13
CA MET A 1 27.18 4.88 18.72
C MET A 1 26.74 6.29 18.38
N LYS A 2 27.66 7.20 18.01
CA LYS A 2 27.29 8.57 17.65
C LYS A 2 26.63 8.54 16.25
N ILE A 3 25.35 8.83 16.16
CA ILE A 3 24.57 8.85 14.92
C ILE A 3 25.21 9.76 13.85
N ASN A 4 25.94 10.81 14.28
CA ASN A 4 26.60 11.76 13.38
C ASN A 4 27.78 11.19 12.56
N SER A 5 28.17 9.92 12.75
CA SER A 5 29.21 9.26 11.96
C SER A 5 28.68 8.43 10.79
N ILE A 6 27.36 8.27 10.66
CA ILE A 6 26.73 7.48 9.59
C ILE A 6 26.50 8.39 8.39
N ARG A 7 27.24 8.15 7.29
CA ARG A 7 27.18 8.96 6.06
C ARG A 7 25.81 8.82 5.34
N TYR A 8 25.21 7.62 5.40
CA TYR A 8 23.91 7.30 4.80
C TYR A 8 23.05 6.57 5.84
N PRO A 9 22.36 7.28 6.73
CA PRO A 9 21.47 6.65 7.69
C PRO A 9 20.23 6.08 6.97
N LEU A 10 19.64 5.04 7.54
CA LEU A 10 18.39 4.44 7.03
C LEU A 10 17.26 5.49 7.00
N THR A 11 17.25 6.36 7.98
CA THR A 11 16.30 7.48 8.08
C THR A 11 16.90 8.61 8.89
N ASN A 12 16.42 9.83 8.65
CA ASN A 12 16.68 10.97 9.53
C ASN A 12 15.51 11.13 10.50
N THR A 13 15.82 11.62 11.72
CA THR A 13 14.78 11.95 12.70
C THR A 13 13.92 13.09 12.13
N VAL A 14 12.64 12.82 11.94
CA VAL A 14 11.66 13.79 11.43
C VAL A 14 10.66 14.23 12.49
N LEU A 15 10.78 13.71 13.73
CA LEU A 15 9.94 14.08 14.85
C LEU A 15 10.37 15.43 15.41
N ASP A 16 9.46 16.38 15.45
CA ASP A 16 9.64 17.69 16.09
C ASP A 16 9.06 17.72 17.52
N ASN A 17 9.19 18.87 18.18
CA ASN A 17 8.66 19.06 19.53
C ASN A 17 7.11 18.96 19.60
N ASN A 18 6.40 19.25 18.51
CA ASN A 18 4.94 19.15 18.47
C ASN A 18 4.52 17.68 18.37
N ASP A 19 5.27 16.88 17.62
CA ASP A 19 5.04 15.43 17.52
C ASP A 19 5.24 14.78 18.88
N ILE A 20 6.34 15.09 19.55
CA ILE A 20 6.64 14.60 20.91
C ILE A 20 5.53 15.03 21.89
N LYS A 21 5.10 16.29 21.85
CA LYS A 21 4.01 16.80 22.69
C LYS A 21 2.70 16.06 22.43
N SER A 22 2.41 15.77 21.18
CA SER A 22 1.20 15.01 20.78
C SER A 22 1.25 13.59 21.35
N GLY A 23 2.38 12.90 21.26
CA GLY A 23 2.58 11.58 21.87
C GLY A 23 2.40 11.62 23.39
N ILE A 24 3.00 12.60 24.07
CA ILE A 24 2.84 12.79 25.53
C ILE A 24 1.36 13.02 25.90
N ASN A 25 0.62 13.78 25.12
CA ASN A 25 -0.81 14.02 25.37
C ASN A 25 -1.63 12.74 25.24
N VAL A 26 -1.34 11.88 24.27
CA VAL A 26 -1.97 10.56 24.14
C VAL A 26 -1.67 9.71 25.37
N LEU A 27 -0.42 9.63 25.80
CA LEU A 27 -0.03 8.87 27.01
C LEU A 27 -0.73 9.40 28.27
N LYS A 28 -0.79 10.74 28.45
CA LYS A 28 -1.49 11.37 29.57
C LYS A 28 -3.00 11.10 29.57
N SER A 29 -3.61 10.90 28.40
CA SER A 29 -5.02 10.54 28.30
C SER A 29 -5.32 9.14 28.82
N LYS A 30 -4.31 8.30 29.01
CA LYS A 30 -4.40 6.87 29.37
C LYS A 30 -5.17 6.02 28.36
N TRP A 31 -5.50 6.57 27.18
CA TRP A 31 -6.18 5.88 26.08
C TRP A 31 -5.18 5.64 24.95
N ILE A 32 -4.46 4.55 25.02
CA ILE A 32 -3.33 4.22 24.12
C ILE A 32 -3.71 3.21 23.03
N THR A 33 -4.98 3.01 22.78
CA THR A 33 -5.50 2.18 21.69
C THR A 33 -6.29 3.05 20.71
N MET A 34 -6.95 2.41 19.73
CA MET A 34 -7.75 3.12 18.73
C MET A 34 -8.81 4.00 19.41
N GLY A 35 -8.77 5.28 19.12
CA GLY A 35 -9.64 6.28 19.77
C GLY A 35 -9.75 7.56 18.94
N ARG A 36 -9.95 8.67 19.63
CA ARG A 36 -10.23 9.97 19.00
C ARG A 36 -9.14 10.41 18.00
N GLU A 37 -7.87 10.25 18.33
CA GLU A 37 -6.78 10.67 17.46
C GLU A 37 -6.69 9.76 16.23
N THR A 38 -6.92 8.46 16.38
CA THR A 38 -7.01 7.52 15.24
C THR A 38 -8.15 7.91 14.30
N LEU A 39 -9.35 8.14 14.83
CA LEU A 39 -10.51 8.58 14.02
C LEU A 39 -10.26 9.93 13.31
N LYS A 40 -9.58 10.85 13.97
CA LYS A 40 -9.19 12.14 13.38
C LYS A 40 -8.20 11.92 12.23
N PHE A 41 -7.19 11.08 12.43
CA PHE A 41 -6.23 10.71 11.40
C PHE A 41 -6.94 10.09 10.19
N GLU A 42 -7.76 9.05 10.38
CA GLU A 42 -8.49 8.36 9.33
C GLU A 42 -9.33 9.31 8.48
N ARG A 43 -10.09 10.22 9.13
CA ARG A 43 -10.91 11.24 8.46
C ARG A 43 -10.07 12.25 7.68
N THR A 44 -8.95 12.69 8.25
CA THR A 44 -8.06 13.66 7.60
C THR A 44 -7.35 13.04 6.42
N PHE A 45 -6.80 11.85 6.62
CA PHE A 45 -6.07 11.12 5.60
C PHE A 45 -6.96 10.75 4.40
N SER A 46 -8.17 10.21 4.66
CA SER A 46 -9.11 9.88 3.57
C SER A 46 -9.48 11.10 2.73
N LYS A 47 -9.65 12.28 3.34
CA LYS A 47 -9.88 13.54 2.62
C LYS A 47 -8.67 13.91 1.77
N GLN A 48 -7.45 13.82 2.33
CA GLN A 48 -6.21 14.19 1.62
C GLN A 48 -5.96 13.32 0.40
N ILE A 49 -6.26 12.03 0.48
CA ILE A 49 -6.12 11.10 -0.65
C ILE A 49 -7.40 11.00 -1.51
N SER A 50 -8.40 11.84 -1.25
CA SER A 50 -9.68 11.85 -1.98
C SER A 50 -10.36 10.46 -2.06
N LYS A 51 -10.29 9.70 -0.97
CA LYS A 51 -10.98 8.41 -0.81
C LYS A 51 -12.15 8.52 0.15
N ARG A 52 -13.10 7.61 0.03
CA ARG A 52 -14.30 7.57 0.88
C ARG A 52 -13.97 7.37 2.35
N SER A 53 -13.02 6.51 2.65
CA SER A 53 -12.60 6.18 4.00
C SER A 53 -11.17 5.66 4.03
N SER A 54 -10.54 5.77 5.16
CA SER A 54 -9.30 5.07 5.51
C SER A 54 -9.46 4.39 6.86
N ILE A 55 -8.71 3.34 7.08
CA ILE A 55 -8.71 2.56 8.32
C ILE A 55 -7.27 2.42 8.77
N MET A 56 -6.99 2.85 9.99
CA MET A 56 -5.67 2.70 10.60
C MET A 56 -5.52 1.30 11.16
N VAL A 57 -4.39 0.68 10.87
CA VAL A 57 -3.95 -0.61 11.41
C VAL A 57 -2.50 -0.49 11.89
N ASN A 58 -1.99 -1.51 12.54
CA ASN A 58 -0.66 -1.46 13.18
C ASN A 58 0.53 -1.47 12.21
N SER A 59 0.33 -1.77 10.92
CA SER A 59 1.40 -1.76 9.91
C SER A 59 0.84 -1.78 8.49
N GLY A 60 1.67 -1.39 7.49
CA GLY A 60 1.36 -1.58 6.07
C GLY A 60 1.14 -3.07 5.71
N SER A 61 1.87 -3.97 6.37
CA SER A 61 1.69 -5.42 6.22
C SER A 61 0.28 -5.87 6.63
N SER A 62 -0.21 -5.37 7.77
CA SER A 62 -1.58 -5.64 8.21
C SER A 62 -2.62 -4.97 7.32
N ALA A 63 -2.32 -3.81 6.74
CA ALA A 63 -3.19 -3.17 5.76
C ALA A 63 -3.35 -4.05 4.52
N ASN A 64 -2.27 -4.59 3.97
CA ASN A 64 -2.31 -5.52 2.85
C ASN A 64 -3.12 -6.78 3.18
N LEU A 65 -2.91 -7.36 4.36
CA LEU A 65 -3.67 -8.53 4.81
C LEU A 65 -5.17 -8.21 4.92
N LEU A 66 -5.51 -7.09 5.53
CA LEU A 66 -6.91 -6.67 5.70
C LEU A 66 -7.62 -6.49 4.35
N ILE A 67 -6.95 -5.92 3.33
CA ILE A 67 -7.51 -5.77 1.98
C ILE A 67 -7.89 -7.13 1.41
N PHE A 68 -6.99 -8.12 1.43
CA PHE A 68 -7.28 -9.45 0.89
C PHE A 68 -8.35 -10.19 1.71
N GLN A 69 -8.31 -10.09 3.05
CA GLN A 69 -9.35 -10.67 3.91
C GLN A 69 -10.74 -10.06 3.64
N CYS A 70 -10.82 -8.76 3.38
CA CYS A 70 -12.06 -8.14 2.93
C CYS A 70 -12.54 -8.70 1.58
N LEU A 71 -11.62 -8.85 0.61
CA LEU A 71 -11.98 -9.28 -0.74
C LEU A 71 -12.49 -10.73 -0.81
N ILE A 72 -11.97 -11.62 0.07
CA ILE A 72 -12.43 -13.02 0.16
C ILE A 72 -13.62 -13.20 1.13
N ASN A 73 -13.96 -12.17 1.90
CA ASN A 73 -15.04 -12.26 2.89
C ASN A 73 -16.34 -12.72 2.23
N PRO A 74 -17.06 -13.72 2.79
CA PRO A 74 -18.29 -14.26 2.22
C PRO A 74 -19.40 -13.23 1.95
N MET A 75 -19.41 -12.12 2.71
CA MET A 75 -20.38 -11.04 2.51
C MET A 75 -20.04 -10.15 1.29
N ILE A 76 -18.77 -10.06 0.92
CA ILE A 76 -18.28 -9.22 -0.18
C ILE A 76 -18.03 -10.06 -1.42
N ARG A 77 -17.38 -11.21 -1.28
CA ARG A 77 -17.12 -12.24 -2.30
C ARG A 77 -16.60 -11.68 -3.64
N LYS A 78 -15.69 -10.75 -3.59
CA LYS A 78 -15.04 -10.23 -4.80
C LYS A 78 -14.01 -11.20 -5.35
N LEU A 79 -13.37 -11.95 -4.47
CA LEU A 79 -12.41 -13.01 -4.78
C LEU A 79 -12.84 -14.32 -4.10
N LYS A 80 -12.42 -15.44 -4.67
CA LYS A 80 -12.66 -16.78 -4.13
C LYS A 80 -11.37 -17.60 -4.21
N PRO A 81 -11.25 -18.69 -3.43
CA PRO A 81 -10.07 -19.56 -3.45
C PRO A 81 -9.68 -19.96 -4.87
N ASN A 82 -8.38 -19.98 -5.15
CA ASN A 82 -7.77 -20.25 -6.46
C ASN A 82 -7.94 -19.16 -7.54
N ASP A 83 -8.58 -18.03 -7.27
CA ASP A 83 -8.47 -16.87 -8.16
C ASP A 83 -7.02 -16.41 -8.24
N GLU A 84 -6.59 -15.95 -9.42
CA GLU A 84 -5.23 -15.48 -9.65
C GLU A 84 -5.11 -13.98 -9.32
N VAL A 85 -4.03 -13.65 -8.59
CA VAL A 85 -3.61 -12.28 -8.30
C VAL A 85 -2.24 -12.07 -8.95
N LEU A 86 -2.14 -11.06 -9.79
CA LEU A 86 -0.87 -10.63 -10.36
C LEU A 86 -0.11 -9.80 -9.35
N LEU A 87 1.21 -9.99 -9.29
CA LEU A 87 2.11 -9.30 -8.36
C LEU A 87 3.45 -9.05 -9.06
N PRO A 88 4.03 -7.84 -8.99
CA PRO A 88 5.39 -7.61 -9.48
C PRO A 88 6.39 -8.54 -8.81
N ALA A 89 7.37 -9.04 -9.56
CA ALA A 89 8.41 -9.93 -9.05
C ALA A 89 9.30 -9.27 -7.98
N ILE A 90 9.44 -7.93 -8.04
CA ILE A 90 10.08 -7.14 -6.98
C ILE A 90 8.98 -6.52 -6.12
N CYS A 91 8.90 -6.97 -4.88
CA CYS A 91 7.97 -6.46 -3.88
C CYS A 91 8.48 -6.77 -2.47
N TRP A 92 7.92 -6.11 -1.48
CA TRP A 92 8.13 -6.54 -0.10
C TRP A 92 7.39 -7.85 0.17
N SER A 93 7.94 -8.72 1.00
CA SER A 93 7.34 -10.04 1.28
C SER A 93 5.90 -9.98 1.76
N THR A 94 5.52 -8.91 2.45
CA THR A 94 4.15 -8.72 2.95
C THR A 94 3.18 -8.13 1.91
N SER A 95 3.62 -7.88 0.68
CA SER A 95 2.71 -7.74 -0.47
C SER A 95 2.33 -9.12 -1.05
N LEU A 96 3.16 -10.15 -0.83
CA LEU A 96 2.95 -11.53 -1.30
C LEU A 96 2.12 -12.37 -0.31
N TRP A 97 2.56 -12.43 0.96
CA TRP A 97 1.97 -13.34 1.95
C TRP A 97 0.45 -13.23 2.12
N PRO A 98 -0.15 -12.04 2.15
CA PRO A 98 -1.60 -11.90 2.26
C PRO A 98 -2.38 -12.58 1.15
N ILE A 99 -1.84 -12.62 -0.06
CA ILE A 99 -2.46 -13.31 -1.21
C ILE A 99 -2.52 -14.82 -0.94
N ILE A 100 -1.38 -15.39 -0.53
CA ILE A 100 -1.26 -16.83 -0.24
C ILE A 100 -2.12 -17.22 0.96
N GLN A 101 -2.07 -16.43 2.05
CA GLN A 101 -2.85 -16.68 3.27
C GLN A 101 -4.36 -16.61 3.01
N SER A 102 -4.78 -15.89 1.97
CA SER A 102 -6.18 -15.81 1.55
C SER A 102 -6.62 -16.96 0.62
N GLY A 103 -5.75 -17.96 0.41
CA GLY A 103 -6.06 -19.09 -0.47
C GLY A 103 -6.09 -18.75 -1.97
N LEU A 104 -5.52 -17.58 -2.35
CA LEU A 104 -5.43 -17.12 -3.72
C LEU A 104 -4.12 -17.60 -4.37
N LYS A 105 -4.07 -17.59 -5.70
CA LYS A 105 -2.88 -17.98 -6.46
C LYS A 105 -2.12 -16.75 -6.91
N VAL A 106 -0.86 -16.66 -6.52
CA VAL A 106 0.03 -15.61 -7.02
C VAL A 106 0.56 -15.98 -8.40
N LYS A 107 0.58 -14.99 -9.28
CA LYS A 107 1.23 -15.04 -10.57
C LYS A 107 2.15 -13.85 -10.70
N PHE A 108 3.45 -14.11 -10.70
CA PHE A 108 4.44 -13.04 -10.81
C PHE A 108 4.48 -12.43 -12.20
N VAL A 109 4.61 -11.13 -12.23
CA VAL A 109 4.84 -10.31 -13.43
C VAL A 109 6.23 -9.72 -13.32
N ASP A 110 6.99 -9.78 -14.38
CA ASP A 110 8.34 -9.23 -14.43
C ASP A 110 8.34 -7.70 -14.32
N ILE A 111 9.50 -7.13 -14.10
CA ILE A 111 9.70 -5.70 -13.95
C ILE A 111 10.46 -5.11 -15.14
N ASP A 112 10.21 -3.84 -15.43
CA ASP A 112 11.07 -3.05 -16.31
C ASP A 112 12.29 -2.57 -15.52
N LEU A 113 13.47 -3.00 -15.93
CA LEU A 113 14.75 -2.69 -15.27
C LEU A 113 15.07 -1.19 -15.22
N LYS A 114 14.48 -0.38 -16.10
CA LYS A 114 14.69 1.09 -16.09
C LYS A 114 13.88 1.78 -15.00
N THR A 115 12.71 1.24 -14.69
CA THR A 115 11.77 1.87 -13.76
C THR A 115 11.63 1.10 -12.45
N LEU A 116 12.09 -0.16 -12.40
CA LEU A 116 11.87 -1.15 -11.33
C LEU A 116 10.38 -1.39 -11.02
N ASN A 117 9.50 -0.90 -11.87
CA ASN A 117 8.07 -1.13 -11.78
C ASN A 117 7.65 -2.27 -12.71
N ILE A 118 6.41 -2.72 -12.55
CA ILE A 118 5.82 -3.81 -13.33
C ILE A 118 5.98 -3.58 -14.84
N ASP A 119 6.46 -4.58 -15.58
CA ASP A 119 6.52 -4.56 -17.05
C ASP A 119 5.12 -4.71 -17.64
N ILE A 120 4.71 -3.72 -18.44
CA ILE A 120 3.37 -3.67 -19.03
C ILE A 120 3.15 -4.77 -20.08
N ASN A 121 4.20 -5.17 -20.79
CA ASN A 121 4.07 -6.20 -21.82
C ASN A 121 3.94 -7.57 -21.15
N ASP A 122 4.76 -7.87 -20.17
CA ASP A 122 4.64 -9.10 -19.39
C ASP A 122 3.31 -9.16 -18.64
N LEU A 123 2.86 -8.05 -18.03
CA LEU A 123 1.54 -7.94 -17.41
C LEU A 123 0.42 -8.41 -18.34
N LYS A 124 0.42 -7.94 -19.59
CA LYS A 124 -0.60 -8.35 -20.59
C LYS A 124 -0.57 -9.82 -20.90
N THR A 125 0.62 -10.43 -20.98
CA THR A 125 0.77 -11.87 -21.29
C THR A 125 0.34 -12.75 -20.14
N LYS A 126 0.51 -12.28 -18.89
CA LYS A 126 0.19 -13.03 -17.67
C LYS A 126 -1.30 -13.04 -17.32
N ILE A 127 -2.10 -12.14 -17.90
CA ILE A 127 -3.55 -12.08 -17.65
C ILE A 127 -4.23 -13.32 -18.24
N THR A 128 -5.02 -14.01 -17.41
CA THR A 128 -5.87 -15.14 -17.80
C THR A 128 -7.33 -14.90 -17.40
N LYS A 129 -8.23 -15.82 -17.76
CA LYS A 129 -9.63 -15.79 -17.30
C LYS A 129 -9.77 -15.92 -15.77
N LYS A 130 -8.75 -16.50 -15.10
CA LYS A 130 -8.69 -16.66 -13.64
C LYS A 130 -8.12 -15.43 -12.92
N THR A 131 -7.48 -14.50 -13.63
CA THR A 131 -6.95 -13.27 -13.06
C THR A 131 -8.09 -12.37 -12.60
N LYS A 132 -8.11 -12.04 -11.31
CA LYS A 132 -9.17 -11.24 -10.69
C LYS A 132 -8.64 -9.98 -10.01
N ALA A 133 -7.37 -9.95 -9.61
CA ALA A 133 -6.77 -8.77 -9.00
C ALA A 133 -5.33 -8.56 -9.48
N LEU A 134 -4.88 -7.33 -9.37
CA LEU A 134 -3.49 -6.90 -9.49
C LEU A 134 -3.12 -6.20 -8.19
N MET A 135 -2.14 -6.73 -7.47
CA MET A 135 -1.45 -6.06 -6.37
C MET A 135 -0.27 -5.31 -6.97
N LEU A 136 -0.44 -4.03 -7.21
CA LEU A 136 0.58 -3.17 -7.80
C LEU A 136 1.42 -2.55 -6.70
N VAL A 137 2.74 -2.75 -6.76
CA VAL A 137 3.70 -2.14 -5.83
C VAL A 137 4.40 -0.99 -6.55
N HIS A 138 4.42 0.18 -5.93
CA HIS A 138 5.19 1.34 -6.40
C HIS A 138 6.58 1.31 -5.77
N ALA A 139 7.48 0.54 -6.37
CA ALA A 139 8.79 0.28 -5.81
C ALA A 139 9.60 1.57 -5.60
N LEU A 140 10.17 1.72 -4.40
CA LEU A 140 11.03 2.85 -4.02
C LEU A 140 10.42 4.24 -4.26
N GLY A 141 9.10 4.35 -4.20
CA GLY A 141 8.38 5.59 -4.48
C GLY A 141 8.27 5.95 -5.96
N ASN A 142 8.77 5.09 -6.85
CA ASN A 142 8.73 5.32 -8.28
C ASN A 142 7.35 4.98 -8.85
N CYS A 143 6.87 5.80 -9.77
CA CYS A 143 5.53 5.67 -10.33
C CYS A 143 5.49 4.65 -11.47
N ALA A 144 4.65 3.63 -11.37
CA ALA A 144 4.30 2.78 -12.51
C ALA A 144 3.50 3.54 -13.58
N ASP A 145 3.41 3.00 -14.81
CA ASP A 145 2.58 3.59 -15.87
C ASP A 145 1.07 3.42 -15.56
N MET A 146 0.59 4.27 -14.66
CA MET A 146 -0.77 4.20 -14.14
C MET A 146 -1.84 4.29 -15.22
N GLN A 147 -1.59 5.03 -16.30
CA GLN A 147 -2.58 5.16 -17.37
C GLN A 147 -2.83 3.83 -18.09
N LYS A 148 -1.75 3.12 -18.41
CA LYS A 148 -1.86 1.81 -19.05
C LYS A 148 -2.43 0.78 -18.08
N ILE A 149 -1.96 0.77 -16.83
CA ILE A 149 -2.40 -0.19 -15.81
C ILE A 149 -3.89 -0.04 -15.53
N VAL A 150 -4.37 1.16 -15.24
CA VAL A 150 -5.78 1.43 -14.98
C VAL A 150 -6.65 1.02 -16.18
N LYS A 151 -6.21 1.34 -17.41
CA LYS A 151 -6.92 0.90 -18.61
C LYS A 151 -7.00 -0.62 -18.70
N ILE A 152 -5.88 -1.32 -18.52
CA ILE A 152 -5.84 -2.80 -18.55
C ILE A 152 -6.78 -3.39 -17.48
N CYS A 153 -6.69 -2.92 -16.25
CA CYS A 153 -7.52 -3.41 -15.15
C CYS A 153 -9.02 -3.20 -15.43
N LYS A 154 -9.38 -2.03 -15.95
CA LYS A 154 -10.77 -1.72 -16.33
C LYS A 154 -11.27 -2.62 -17.46
N ASP A 155 -10.51 -2.74 -18.55
CA ASP A 155 -10.89 -3.51 -19.74
C ASP A 155 -11.02 -5.02 -19.40
N LYS A 156 -10.22 -5.52 -18.47
CA LYS A 156 -10.19 -6.92 -18.04
C LYS A 156 -11.02 -7.19 -16.78
N LYS A 157 -11.63 -6.17 -16.19
CA LYS A 157 -12.40 -6.25 -14.92
C LYS A 157 -11.58 -6.83 -13.78
N ILE A 158 -10.31 -6.40 -13.68
CA ILE A 158 -9.35 -6.78 -12.64
C ILE A 158 -9.41 -5.74 -11.54
N ILE A 159 -9.53 -6.17 -10.28
CA ILE A 159 -9.45 -5.30 -9.11
C ILE A 159 -8.02 -4.78 -8.99
N LEU A 160 -7.84 -3.47 -8.95
CA LEU A 160 -6.54 -2.85 -8.77
C LEU A 160 -6.34 -2.49 -7.30
N ILE A 161 -5.29 -3.05 -6.70
CA ILE A 161 -4.83 -2.75 -5.35
C ILE A 161 -3.46 -2.09 -5.48
N GLU A 162 -3.28 -0.93 -4.86
CA GLU A 162 -2.01 -0.20 -4.88
C GLU A 162 -1.30 -0.33 -3.53
N ASP A 163 -0.12 -0.96 -3.50
CA ASP A 163 0.79 -0.86 -2.36
C ASP A 163 1.65 0.40 -2.53
N THR A 164 1.33 1.41 -1.73
CA THR A 164 1.99 2.71 -1.73
C THR A 164 2.80 2.94 -0.45
N CYS A 165 3.18 1.87 0.24
CA CYS A 165 3.93 1.97 1.50
C CYS A 165 5.24 2.76 1.33
N GLU A 166 5.87 2.68 0.16
CA GLU A 166 7.08 3.43 -0.17
C GLU A 166 6.83 4.66 -1.07
N ALA A 167 5.58 5.00 -1.36
CA ALA A 167 5.23 5.99 -2.38
C ALA A 167 4.26 7.08 -1.88
N LEU A 168 4.23 7.34 -0.58
CA LEU A 168 3.42 8.40 -0.01
C LEU A 168 3.82 9.77 -0.61
N GLY A 169 2.84 10.50 -1.17
CA GLY A 169 3.07 11.78 -1.82
C GLY A 169 3.49 11.72 -3.28
N SER A 170 3.92 10.56 -3.78
CA SER A 170 4.23 10.39 -5.21
C SER A 170 3.00 10.53 -6.08
N LYS A 171 3.18 11.06 -7.29
CA LYS A 171 2.08 11.38 -8.21
C LYS A 171 2.32 10.87 -9.63
N SER A 172 1.25 10.46 -10.30
CA SER A 172 1.22 10.21 -11.73
C SER A 172 0.37 11.29 -12.39
N LYS A 173 0.97 12.11 -13.25
CA LYS A 173 0.28 13.24 -13.93
C LYS A 173 -0.56 14.10 -12.98
N GLY A 174 0.00 14.47 -11.84
CA GLY A 174 -0.64 15.32 -10.85
C GLY A 174 -1.60 14.60 -9.89
N LYS A 175 -2.01 13.36 -10.18
CA LYS A 175 -2.88 12.56 -9.31
C LYS A 175 -2.03 11.67 -8.40
N GLN A 176 -2.33 11.68 -7.10
CA GLN A 176 -1.58 10.94 -6.08
C GLN A 176 -1.68 9.43 -6.27
N LEU A 177 -0.57 8.70 -6.09
CA LEU A 177 -0.56 7.25 -6.06
C LEU A 177 -1.37 6.73 -4.87
N GLY A 178 -1.96 5.52 -5.03
CA GLY A 178 -2.92 4.96 -4.07
C GLY A 178 -4.35 5.47 -4.27
N THR A 179 -4.58 6.33 -5.29
CA THR A 179 -5.92 6.85 -5.58
C THR A 179 -6.51 6.35 -6.88
N PHE A 180 -5.75 5.56 -7.63
CA PHE A 180 -6.17 5.02 -8.94
C PHE A 180 -6.95 3.72 -8.82
N GLY A 181 -6.54 2.85 -7.89
CA GLY A 181 -7.14 1.54 -7.67
C GLY A 181 -8.39 1.55 -6.79
N ASP A 182 -8.95 0.36 -6.63
CA ASP A 182 -10.09 0.12 -5.76
C ASP A 182 -9.69 0.21 -4.27
N PHE A 183 -8.49 -0.29 -3.94
CA PHE A 183 -7.89 -0.29 -2.61
C PHE A 183 -6.46 0.22 -2.68
N SER A 184 -5.99 0.73 -1.56
CA SER A 184 -4.58 1.10 -1.39
C SER A 184 -4.12 0.93 0.04
N SER A 185 -2.87 0.54 0.21
CA SER A 185 -2.19 0.50 1.49
C SER A 185 -1.10 1.57 1.55
N TYR A 186 -0.91 2.10 2.74
CA TYR A 186 0.14 3.06 3.07
C TYR A 186 0.85 2.62 4.34
N SER A 187 2.06 3.08 4.54
CA SER A 187 2.82 2.78 5.74
C SER A 187 3.36 4.04 6.37
N PHE A 188 3.28 4.07 7.69
CA PHE A 188 3.85 5.11 8.55
C PHE A 188 4.93 4.50 9.46
N PHE A 189 5.61 3.48 8.95
CA PHE A 189 6.76 2.87 9.62
C PHE A 189 7.91 3.87 9.72
N TYR A 190 8.73 3.73 10.75
CA TYR A 190 9.79 4.68 11.10
C TYR A 190 10.72 5.05 9.93
N SER A 191 11.06 4.12 9.03
CA SER A 191 11.94 4.37 7.89
C SER A 191 11.22 4.89 6.63
N HIS A 192 9.90 5.07 6.67
CA HIS A 192 9.15 5.62 5.56
C HIS A 192 9.10 7.16 5.61
N HIS A 193 8.39 7.79 4.66
CA HIS A 193 8.36 9.24 4.48
C HIS A 193 7.82 10.02 5.68
N ILE A 194 6.86 9.46 6.39
CA ILE A 194 6.25 10.00 7.61
C ILE A 194 6.08 8.84 8.57
N THR A 195 6.44 9.05 9.83
CA THR A 195 6.26 8.04 10.88
C THR A 195 5.18 8.43 11.87
N SER A 196 4.50 7.43 12.40
CA SER A 196 3.55 7.58 13.51
C SER A 196 4.11 7.07 14.85
N GLY A 197 5.36 6.65 14.85
CA GLY A 197 6.06 6.07 16.01
C GLY A 197 6.21 4.57 15.92
#